data_60e9260f953e2cf089e73583ac2cd277
#
_entry.id   60e9260f953e2cf089e73583ac2cd277
#
_cell.length_a   1.000
_cell.length_b   1.000
_cell.length_c   1.000
_cell.angle_alpha   90.00
_cell.angle_beta   90.00
_cell.angle_gamma   90.00
#
_symmetry.space_group_name_H-M   'P 1'
#
loop_
_entity.id
_entity.type
_entity.pdbx_description
1 polymer ?
#
loop_
_entity_poly.entity_id
_entity_poly.type
_entity_poly.pdbx_seq_one_letter_code
_entity_poly.pdbx_strand_id
1 'polypeptide(L)'
;MHNSIRNRIMKNIFILIALFSITINGNSQSKSVLFIGNSYTGVNNLSLLTSNLATSAGFTLNFSSQTPGGAQLINHISNSAVINAIYSNSWDYVVLQEQSQKPSFGHASVSANVYPYAKRLCDTIRMSDSCTQPIFYMTWGRKFGDAGNCGIAPWLCTYDGMDSALAVSYNTMGKQNDAFVSPVGAVWNYIIKNYPTINLYSSDNSHPSIKGSYAAACTFFSVIFRADPTLITNNSTLSAADAIAIRNAVKLVCYDSLSKWNVGNFDPEAGFSYNQSGATVVFSDSSKKSSSHTWNFGDGNSSSLVNPTHTYTASGTFTAILITEKCGISDTIKNIITVAGVGVNEKQNTLFSIYPNPSENGLFTLESNTNSKSIIKVYSTTGKLIKSIGFSNGRTQIDLSSFNKGIYYIEMEVDGLRKIEKVIIY
;
A
#
# COMPACT_ATOMS: atom_id res chain seq x y z
N MET A 1 -14.60 73.63 -2.92
CA MET A 1 -15.29 72.74 -2.00
C MET A 1 -14.45 71.49 -1.84
N HIS A 2 -14.01 71.28 -0.63
CA HIS A 2 -13.09 70.20 -0.23
C HIS A 2 -13.75 68.84 -0.36
N ASN A 3 -13.02 67.84 -0.86
CA ASN A 3 -13.22 66.48 -0.44
C ASN A 3 -11.88 65.74 -0.36
N SER A 4 -11.57 65.37 0.84
CA SER A 4 -10.47 64.60 1.32
C SER A 4 -10.53 63.17 0.85
N ILE A 5 -9.49 62.64 0.20
CA ILE A 5 -9.34 61.27 -0.17
C ILE A 5 -8.50 60.57 0.89
N ARG A 6 -9.13 59.73 1.68
CA ARG A 6 -8.44 58.79 2.59
C ARG A 6 -7.91 57.59 1.81
N ASN A 7 -6.61 57.52 1.65
CA ASN A 7 -5.94 56.31 1.15
C ASN A 7 -6.06 55.17 2.16
N ARG A 8 -6.81 54.14 1.80
CA ARG A 8 -6.76 52.82 2.43
C ARG A 8 -5.78 51.95 1.65
N ILE A 9 -4.65 51.67 2.22
CA ILE A 9 -3.71 50.66 1.72
C ILE A 9 -4.31 49.27 2.00
N MET A 10 -4.86 48.65 0.97
CA MET A 10 -5.18 47.19 1.00
C MET A 10 -3.88 46.44 0.73
N LYS A 11 -3.41 45.73 1.74
CA LYS A 11 -2.37 44.69 1.58
C LYS A 11 -2.99 43.50 0.80
N ASN A 12 -2.66 43.39 -0.47
CA ASN A 12 -2.96 42.20 -1.25
C ASN A 12 -2.03 41.08 -0.79
N ILE A 13 -2.56 40.13 -0.01
CA ILE A 13 -1.91 38.86 0.25
C ILE A 13 -2.15 38.03 -1.00
N PHE A 14 -1.15 37.92 -1.87
CA PHE A 14 -1.12 36.90 -2.92
C PHE A 14 -0.90 35.54 -2.27
N ILE A 15 -1.97 34.78 -2.10
CA ILE A 15 -1.89 33.34 -1.82
C ILE A 15 -1.48 32.69 -3.15
N LEU A 16 -0.21 32.32 -3.25
CA LEU A 16 0.30 31.50 -4.34
C LEU A 16 -0.27 30.09 -4.15
N ILE A 17 -1.42 29.80 -4.74
CA ILE A 17 -1.90 28.42 -4.86
C ILE A 17 -0.99 27.76 -5.89
N ALA A 18 0.02 27.05 -5.43
CA ALA A 18 0.75 26.11 -6.27
C ALA A 18 -0.22 25.00 -6.70
N LEU A 19 -0.82 25.18 -7.87
CA LEU A 19 -1.47 24.08 -8.60
C LEU A 19 -0.38 23.05 -8.91
N PHE A 20 -0.23 22.08 -8.03
CA PHE A 20 0.46 20.84 -8.36
C PHE A 20 -0.40 20.16 -9.43
N SER A 21 -0.09 20.42 -10.68
CA SER A 21 -0.55 19.61 -11.79
C SER A 21 0.02 18.21 -11.56
N ILE A 22 -0.76 17.33 -10.94
CA ILE A 22 -0.50 15.90 -10.99
C ILE A 22 -0.68 15.55 -12.48
N THR A 23 0.41 15.61 -13.23
CA THR A 23 0.48 14.89 -14.49
C THR A 23 0.34 13.42 -14.11
N ILE A 24 -0.88 12.90 -14.21
CA ILE A 24 -1.10 11.47 -14.30
C ILE A 24 -0.36 11.08 -15.58
N ASN A 25 0.93 10.76 -15.44
CA ASN A 25 1.61 9.96 -16.44
C ASN A 25 0.84 8.65 -16.45
N GLY A 26 -0.06 8.51 -17.41
CA GLY A 26 -0.73 7.27 -17.70
C GLY A 26 0.30 6.25 -18.17
N ASN A 27 1.15 5.78 -17.27
CA ASN A 27 1.90 4.56 -17.51
C ASN A 27 0.85 3.47 -17.62
N SER A 28 0.56 3.05 -18.84
CA SER A 28 -0.24 1.86 -19.11
C SER A 28 0.28 0.76 -18.22
N GLN A 29 -0.54 0.27 -17.30
CA GLN A 29 -0.13 -0.83 -16.44
C GLN A 29 0.15 -2.03 -17.32
N SER A 30 1.41 -2.46 -17.37
CA SER A 30 1.85 -3.61 -18.15
C SER A 30 1.94 -4.84 -17.26
N LYS A 31 1.45 -5.97 -17.76
CA LYS A 31 1.54 -7.28 -17.10
C LYS A 31 2.05 -8.35 -18.06
N SER A 32 2.81 -9.31 -17.53
CA SER A 32 3.31 -10.49 -18.23
C SER A 32 2.60 -11.75 -17.74
N VAL A 33 2.01 -12.55 -18.66
CA VAL A 33 1.18 -13.69 -18.29
C VAL A 33 1.51 -14.92 -19.14
N LEU A 34 1.78 -16.05 -18.49
CA LEU A 34 1.87 -17.35 -19.14
C LEU A 34 0.55 -18.09 -18.95
N PHE A 35 -0.09 -18.50 -20.07
CA PHE A 35 -1.29 -19.34 -20.04
C PHE A 35 -0.92 -20.80 -20.24
N ILE A 36 -1.21 -21.65 -19.26
CA ILE A 36 -1.02 -23.10 -19.30
C ILE A 36 -2.39 -23.76 -19.20
N GLY A 37 -2.75 -24.55 -20.22
CA GLY A 37 -4.04 -25.22 -20.27
C GLY A 37 -4.14 -26.18 -21.45
N ASN A 38 -5.35 -26.31 -21.98
CA ASN A 38 -5.61 -27.14 -23.13
C ASN A 38 -6.48 -26.40 -24.18
N SER A 39 -7.30 -27.12 -24.94
CA SER A 39 -8.16 -26.50 -25.95
C SER A 39 -9.13 -25.46 -25.40
N TYR A 40 -9.56 -25.53 -24.13
CA TYR A 40 -10.40 -24.49 -23.52
C TYR A 40 -9.70 -23.14 -23.41
N THR A 41 -8.39 -23.17 -23.27
CA THR A 41 -7.54 -21.97 -23.30
C THR A 41 -7.08 -21.62 -24.72
N GLY A 42 -6.87 -22.63 -25.59
CA GLY A 42 -6.34 -22.40 -26.94
C GLY A 42 -7.39 -21.91 -27.94
N VAL A 43 -8.65 -22.37 -27.83
CA VAL A 43 -9.73 -22.04 -28.77
C VAL A 43 -9.99 -20.52 -28.76
N ASN A 44 -10.26 -19.98 -29.96
CA ASN A 44 -10.44 -18.54 -30.24
C ASN A 44 -9.24 -17.68 -29.83
N ASN A 45 -8.06 -18.27 -29.64
CA ASN A 45 -6.82 -17.58 -29.24
C ASN A 45 -7.05 -16.69 -28.00
N LEU A 46 -7.51 -17.32 -26.90
CA LEU A 46 -7.97 -16.61 -25.70
C LEU A 46 -6.90 -15.64 -25.13
N SER A 47 -5.63 -16.02 -25.16
CA SER A 47 -4.54 -15.18 -24.67
C SER A 47 -4.40 -13.88 -25.49
N LEU A 48 -4.43 -13.99 -26.84
CA LEU A 48 -4.42 -12.82 -27.72
C LEU A 48 -5.69 -11.98 -27.57
N LEU A 49 -6.87 -12.64 -27.46
CA LEU A 49 -8.13 -11.93 -27.22
C LEU A 49 -8.06 -11.12 -25.92
N THR A 50 -7.52 -11.71 -24.83
CA THR A 50 -7.34 -11.01 -23.55
C THR A 50 -6.41 -9.80 -23.70
N SER A 51 -5.31 -9.94 -24.45
CA SER A 51 -4.38 -8.84 -24.74
C SER A 51 -5.03 -7.71 -25.54
N ASN A 52 -5.82 -8.05 -26.56
CA ASN A 52 -6.53 -7.07 -27.39
C ASN A 52 -7.60 -6.31 -26.57
N LEU A 53 -8.31 -7.00 -25.67
CA LEU A 53 -9.26 -6.36 -24.79
C LEU A 53 -8.57 -5.44 -23.77
N ALA A 54 -7.45 -5.88 -23.18
CA ALA A 54 -6.64 -5.07 -22.28
C ALA A 54 -6.14 -3.79 -22.99
N THR A 55 -5.61 -3.91 -24.19
CA THR A 55 -5.17 -2.76 -25.00
C THR A 55 -6.30 -1.76 -25.24
N SER A 56 -7.49 -2.23 -25.51
CA SER A 56 -8.66 -1.35 -25.75
C SER A 56 -9.11 -0.58 -24.49
N ALA A 57 -8.70 -1.04 -23.33
CA ALA A 57 -8.95 -0.39 -22.03
C ALA A 57 -7.74 0.42 -21.53
N GLY A 58 -6.65 0.55 -22.32
CA GLY A 58 -5.45 1.30 -21.95
C GLY A 58 -4.41 0.53 -21.17
N PHE A 59 -4.50 -0.82 -21.13
CA PHE A 59 -3.55 -1.70 -20.43
C PHE A 59 -2.72 -2.50 -21.43
N THR A 60 -1.54 -2.97 -21.01
CA THR A 60 -0.66 -3.81 -21.85
C THR A 60 -0.56 -5.21 -21.23
N LEU A 61 -0.89 -6.25 -22.01
CA LEU A 61 -0.70 -7.64 -21.64
C LEU A 61 0.32 -8.31 -22.57
N ASN A 62 1.50 -8.59 -22.05
CA ASN A 62 2.48 -9.46 -22.70
C ASN A 62 2.16 -10.90 -22.31
N PHE A 63 2.08 -11.79 -23.29
CA PHE A 63 1.68 -13.15 -23.00
C PHE A 63 2.48 -14.20 -23.75
N SER A 64 2.49 -15.42 -23.19
CA SER A 64 2.82 -16.67 -23.87
C SER A 64 1.80 -17.73 -23.51
N SER A 65 1.73 -18.82 -24.26
CA SER A 65 0.77 -19.89 -23.98
C SER A 65 1.30 -21.29 -24.30
N GLN A 66 0.93 -22.26 -23.47
CA GLN A 66 1.20 -23.68 -23.62
C GLN A 66 -0.14 -24.44 -23.48
N THR A 67 -0.78 -24.73 -24.61
CA THR A 67 -2.17 -25.24 -24.63
C THR A 67 -2.37 -26.49 -25.46
N PRO A 68 -1.60 -27.60 -25.21
CA PRO A 68 -1.77 -28.85 -25.94
C PRO A 68 -3.18 -29.42 -25.69
N GLY A 69 -3.83 -29.92 -26.77
CA GLY A 69 -5.21 -30.38 -26.72
C GLY A 69 -5.41 -31.49 -25.68
N GLY A 70 -6.46 -31.37 -24.86
CA GLY A 70 -6.84 -32.37 -23.86
C GLY A 70 -5.90 -32.51 -22.67
N ALA A 71 -4.82 -31.70 -22.57
CA ALA A 71 -3.85 -31.77 -21.49
C ALA A 71 -4.49 -31.53 -20.11
N GLN A 72 -3.94 -32.22 -19.13
CA GLN A 72 -4.26 -32.12 -17.69
C GLN A 72 -3.08 -31.53 -16.95
N LEU A 73 -3.26 -31.07 -15.72
CA LEU A 73 -2.15 -30.53 -14.89
C LEU A 73 -1.04 -31.60 -14.71
N ILE A 74 -1.38 -32.87 -14.59
CA ILE A 74 -0.40 -33.96 -14.55
C ILE A 74 0.48 -34.03 -15.81
N ASN A 75 -0.07 -33.72 -16.99
CA ASN A 75 0.71 -33.69 -18.21
C ASN A 75 1.63 -32.51 -18.27
N HIS A 76 1.18 -31.35 -17.77
CA HIS A 76 1.97 -30.13 -17.75
C HIS A 76 3.20 -30.23 -16.85
N ILE A 77 3.10 -30.89 -15.68
CA ILE A 77 4.23 -31.01 -14.74
C ILE A 77 5.40 -31.83 -15.30
N SER A 78 5.13 -32.70 -16.28
CA SER A 78 6.15 -33.52 -16.96
C SER A 78 6.51 -33.01 -18.35
N ASN A 79 5.88 -31.95 -18.85
CA ASN A 79 6.12 -31.39 -20.15
C ASN A 79 7.28 -30.35 -20.08
N SER A 80 8.42 -30.70 -20.69
CA SER A 80 9.60 -29.82 -20.69
C SER A 80 9.34 -28.45 -21.33
N ALA A 81 8.46 -28.35 -22.35
CA ALA A 81 8.12 -27.07 -22.96
C ALA A 81 7.35 -26.17 -21.98
N VAL A 82 6.47 -26.74 -21.16
CA VAL A 82 5.74 -26.02 -20.11
C VAL A 82 6.71 -25.56 -19.01
N ILE A 83 7.57 -26.46 -18.54
CA ILE A 83 8.54 -26.16 -17.48
C ILE A 83 9.52 -25.08 -17.97
N ASN A 84 10.05 -25.20 -19.17
CA ASN A 84 10.92 -24.19 -19.77
C ASN A 84 10.19 -22.84 -19.93
N ALA A 85 8.91 -22.83 -20.29
CA ALA A 85 8.14 -21.60 -20.40
C ALA A 85 7.96 -20.90 -19.05
N ILE A 86 7.77 -21.67 -17.95
CA ILE A 86 7.70 -21.10 -16.59
C ILE A 86 9.02 -20.40 -16.25
N TYR A 87 10.17 -21.02 -16.55
CA TYR A 87 11.49 -20.48 -16.22
C TYR A 87 12.03 -19.44 -17.23
N SER A 88 11.36 -19.24 -18.38
CA SER A 88 11.88 -18.40 -19.47
C SER A 88 11.75 -16.90 -19.23
N ASN A 89 10.94 -16.48 -18.26
CA ASN A 89 10.66 -15.07 -17.98
C ASN A 89 10.21 -14.90 -16.53
N SER A 90 10.36 -13.68 -15.98
CA SER A 90 9.68 -13.27 -14.75
C SER A 90 8.24 -12.91 -15.08
N TRP A 91 7.32 -13.83 -14.83
CA TRP A 91 5.90 -13.63 -15.07
C TRP A 91 5.23 -12.92 -13.90
N ASP A 92 4.37 -11.93 -14.17
CA ASP A 92 3.48 -11.43 -13.13
C ASP A 92 2.48 -12.51 -12.70
N TYR A 93 1.95 -13.26 -13.70
CA TYR A 93 0.96 -14.30 -13.47
C TYR A 93 1.22 -15.54 -14.34
N VAL A 94 0.88 -16.71 -13.79
CA VAL A 94 0.76 -17.95 -14.56
C VAL A 94 -0.64 -18.51 -14.38
N VAL A 95 -1.38 -18.60 -15.48
CA VAL A 95 -2.72 -19.17 -15.53
C VAL A 95 -2.64 -20.69 -15.68
N LEU A 96 -3.34 -21.42 -14.83
CA LEU A 96 -3.41 -22.88 -14.82
C LEU A 96 -4.84 -23.35 -15.05
N GLN A 97 -5.07 -24.14 -16.12
CA GLN A 97 -6.36 -24.73 -16.45
C GLN A 97 -6.26 -26.25 -16.51
N GLU A 98 -7.09 -26.94 -15.72
CA GLU A 98 -7.22 -28.38 -15.73
C GLU A 98 -8.18 -28.84 -16.83
N GLN A 99 -8.10 -30.08 -17.22
CA GLN A 99 -9.03 -30.70 -18.19
C GLN A 99 -10.49 -30.57 -17.70
N SER A 100 -11.40 -30.29 -18.63
CA SER A 100 -12.76 -29.81 -18.37
C SER A 100 -13.61 -30.64 -17.39
N GLN A 101 -13.37 -31.94 -17.30
CA GLN A 101 -14.17 -32.87 -16.48
C GLN A 101 -13.49 -33.19 -15.14
N LYS A 102 -12.14 -33.23 -15.11
CA LYS A 102 -11.37 -33.75 -13.97
C LYS A 102 -11.71 -33.05 -12.64
N PRO A 103 -11.82 -31.73 -12.58
CA PRO A 103 -12.15 -31.07 -11.32
C PRO A 103 -13.60 -31.25 -10.87
N SER A 104 -14.48 -31.78 -11.74
CA SER A 104 -15.89 -32.03 -11.40
C SER A 104 -16.18 -33.43 -10.87
N PHE A 105 -15.19 -34.30 -10.84
CA PHE A 105 -15.36 -35.61 -10.21
C PHE A 105 -15.45 -35.50 -8.68
N GLY A 106 -15.86 -36.61 -8.04
CA GLY A 106 -16.00 -36.63 -6.57
C GLY A 106 -14.71 -36.34 -5.85
N HIS A 107 -14.85 -35.86 -4.63
CA HIS A 107 -13.74 -35.35 -3.79
C HIS A 107 -12.53 -36.30 -3.74
N ALA A 108 -12.74 -37.60 -3.55
CA ALA A 108 -11.65 -38.60 -3.51
C ALA A 108 -10.82 -38.60 -4.81
N SER A 109 -11.51 -38.57 -5.97
CA SER A 109 -10.84 -38.53 -7.27
C SER A 109 -10.06 -37.25 -7.49
N VAL A 110 -10.66 -36.10 -7.18
CA VAL A 110 -10.02 -34.79 -7.35
C VAL A 110 -8.81 -34.63 -6.40
N SER A 111 -8.94 -35.11 -5.16
CA SER A 111 -7.84 -35.07 -4.17
C SER A 111 -6.66 -35.94 -4.59
N ALA A 112 -6.88 -37.03 -5.27
CA ALA A 112 -5.82 -37.92 -5.74
C ALA A 112 -5.22 -37.49 -7.08
N ASN A 113 -6.04 -36.94 -8.01
CA ASN A 113 -5.67 -36.81 -9.42
C ASN A 113 -5.61 -35.37 -9.92
N VAL A 114 -5.96 -34.35 -9.11
CA VAL A 114 -5.95 -32.94 -9.50
C VAL A 114 -5.12 -32.11 -8.53
N TYR A 115 -5.47 -32.10 -7.26
CA TYR A 115 -4.86 -31.21 -6.26
C TYR A 115 -3.34 -31.38 -6.11
N PRO A 116 -2.75 -32.59 -6.12
CA PRO A 116 -1.29 -32.75 -6.03
C PRO A 116 -0.55 -32.12 -7.20
N TYR A 117 -1.11 -32.14 -8.40
CA TYR A 117 -0.50 -31.59 -9.60
C TYR A 117 -0.69 -30.06 -9.66
N ALA A 118 -1.84 -29.56 -9.19
CA ALA A 118 -2.06 -28.14 -8.99
C ALA A 118 -1.00 -27.56 -8.02
N LYS A 119 -0.78 -28.23 -6.89
CA LYS A 119 0.25 -27.84 -5.93
C LYS A 119 1.64 -27.85 -6.53
N ARG A 120 2.03 -28.93 -7.22
CA ARG A 120 3.37 -29.04 -7.83
C ARG A 120 3.64 -27.95 -8.86
N LEU A 121 2.65 -27.59 -9.68
CA LEU A 121 2.79 -26.49 -10.63
C LEU A 121 2.92 -25.12 -9.93
N CYS A 122 2.12 -24.87 -8.91
CA CYS A 122 2.23 -23.65 -8.11
C CYS A 122 3.61 -23.54 -7.42
N ASP A 123 4.10 -24.66 -6.86
CA ASP A 123 5.44 -24.71 -6.26
C ASP A 123 6.52 -24.43 -7.32
N THR A 124 6.43 -25.06 -8.51
CA THR A 124 7.38 -24.82 -9.62
C THR A 124 7.38 -23.36 -10.08
N ILE A 125 6.21 -22.74 -10.18
CA ILE A 125 6.07 -21.32 -10.54
C ILE A 125 6.79 -20.43 -9.49
N ARG A 126 6.55 -20.67 -8.21
CA ARG A 126 7.19 -19.90 -7.13
C ARG A 126 8.68 -20.17 -6.97
N MET A 127 9.14 -21.36 -7.38
CA MET A 127 10.57 -21.67 -7.44
C MET A 127 11.27 -20.93 -8.57
N SER A 128 10.58 -20.64 -9.68
CA SER A 128 11.16 -19.81 -10.75
C SER A 128 11.21 -18.33 -10.38
N ASP A 129 10.13 -17.83 -9.77
CA ASP A 129 10.05 -16.47 -9.24
C ASP A 129 8.99 -16.44 -8.12
N SER A 130 9.40 -16.13 -6.90
CA SER A 130 8.51 -16.08 -5.72
C SER A 130 7.44 -15.00 -5.81
N CYS A 131 7.60 -14.05 -6.73
CA CYS A 131 6.65 -12.98 -6.99
C CYS A 131 5.61 -13.34 -8.05
N THR A 132 5.82 -14.38 -8.82
CA THR A 132 4.83 -14.85 -9.79
C THR A 132 3.60 -15.40 -9.11
N GLN A 133 2.43 -14.81 -9.39
CA GLN A 133 1.15 -15.24 -8.80
C GLN A 133 0.44 -16.25 -9.68
N PRO A 134 0.17 -17.49 -9.22
CA PRO A 134 -0.66 -18.45 -9.95
C PRO A 134 -2.13 -18.01 -9.99
N ILE A 135 -2.80 -18.26 -11.12
CA ILE A 135 -4.23 -18.04 -11.32
C ILE A 135 -4.87 -19.34 -11.81
N PHE A 136 -5.80 -19.89 -11.07
CA PHE A 136 -6.60 -21.01 -11.56
C PHE A 136 -7.73 -20.49 -12.45
N TYR A 137 -7.80 -21.02 -13.66
CA TYR A 137 -8.86 -20.75 -14.62
C TYR A 137 -10.06 -21.64 -14.33
N MET A 138 -11.03 -21.16 -13.55
CA MET A 138 -12.27 -21.87 -13.28
C MET A 138 -13.06 -22.03 -14.58
N THR A 139 -13.14 -23.26 -15.07
CA THR A 139 -13.94 -23.63 -16.23
C THR A 139 -15.42 -23.81 -15.85
N TRP A 140 -16.26 -24.15 -16.79
CA TRP A 140 -17.72 -24.24 -16.69
C TRP A 140 -18.23 -25.64 -16.92
N GLY A 141 -19.44 -25.94 -16.49
CA GLY A 141 -20.14 -27.17 -16.79
C GLY A 141 -20.43 -27.33 -18.29
N ARG A 142 -20.39 -28.53 -18.82
CA ARG A 142 -20.87 -28.82 -20.19
C ARG A 142 -22.36 -28.48 -20.28
N LYS A 143 -22.81 -28.00 -21.43
CA LYS A 143 -24.17 -27.46 -21.62
C LYS A 143 -25.29 -28.35 -21.13
N PHE A 144 -25.12 -29.67 -21.28
CA PHE A 144 -26.09 -30.70 -20.88
C PHE A 144 -25.55 -31.65 -19.81
N GLY A 145 -24.50 -31.23 -19.08
CA GLY A 145 -23.75 -32.11 -18.20
C GLY A 145 -22.80 -33.03 -18.93
N ASP A 146 -22.30 -34.05 -18.23
CA ASP A 146 -21.36 -35.05 -18.74
C ASP A 146 -22.03 -36.44 -18.73
N ALA A 147 -22.81 -36.73 -19.76
CA ALA A 147 -23.56 -37.97 -19.89
C ALA A 147 -22.67 -39.22 -19.83
N GLY A 148 -21.41 -39.15 -20.29
CA GLY A 148 -20.47 -40.27 -20.27
C GLY A 148 -20.03 -40.67 -18.86
N ASN A 149 -20.05 -39.75 -17.89
CA ASN A 149 -19.65 -39.99 -16.50
C ASN A 149 -20.83 -39.93 -15.51
N CYS A 150 -22.03 -39.67 -16.00
CA CYS A 150 -23.25 -39.54 -15.22
C CYS A 150 -23.53 -40.77 -14.33
N GLY A 151 -23.25 -41.97 -14.84
CA GLY A 151 -23.48 -43.20 -14.08
C GLY A 151 -22.59 -43.41 -12.86
N ILE A 152 -21.41 -42.79 -12.84
CA ILE A 152 -20.47 -42.87 -11.70
C ILE A 152 -20.54 -41.65 -10.80
N ALA A 153 -21.04 -40.52 -11.31
CA ALA A 153 -21.14 -39.24 -10.60
C ALA A 153 -22.46 -38.54 -11.00
N PRO A 154 -23.59 -38.84 -10.32
CA PRO A 154 -24.93 -38.38 -10.72
C PRO A 154 -25.09 -36.88 -10.87
N TRP A 155 -24.32 -36.06 -10.12
CA TRP A 155 -24.31 -34.61 -10.27
C TRP A 155 -23.78 -34.14 -11.62
N LEU A 156 -23.00 -34.96 -12.32
CA LEU A 156 -22.52 -34.66 -13.67
C LEU A 156 -23.61 -34.79 -14.76
N CYS A 157 -24.77 -35.32 -14.44
CA CYS A 157 -25.89 -35.47 -15.40
C CYS A 157 -26.47 -34.10 -15.83
N THR A 158 -26.17 -33.04 -15.12
CA THR A 158 -26.72 -31.71 -15.41
C THR A 158 -25.61 -30.66 -15.48
N TYR A 159 -25.89 -29.56 -16.17
CA TYR A 159 -25.02 -28.36 -16.16
C TYR A 159 -24.74 -27.88 -14.72
N ASP A 160 -25.79 -27.61 -13.95
CA ASP A 160 -25.68 -27.04 -12.62
C ASP A 160 -24.88 -27.91 -11.64
N GLY A 161 -25.06 -29.23 -11.70
CA GLY A 161 -24.32 -30.16 -10.85
C GLY A 161 -22.83 -30.21 -11.22
N MET A 162 -22.51 -30.27 -12.51
CA MET A 162 -21.12 -30.25 -12.98
C MET A 162 -20.46 -28.90 -12.67
N ASP A 163 -21.14 -27.78 -12.93
CA ASP A 163 -20.63 -26.41 -12.68
C ASP A 163 -20.36 -26.18 -11.20
N SER A 164 -21.27 -26.61 -10.32
CA SER A 164 -21.09 -26.54 -8.87
C SER A 164 -19.86 -27.31 -8.38
N ALA A 165 -19.66 -28.53 -8.92
CA ALA A 165 -18.49 -29.33 -8.56
C ALA A 165 -17.17 -28.70 -9.03
N LEU A 166 -17.15 -28.13 -10.24
CA LEU A 166 -16.03 -27.35 -10.76
C LEU A 166 -15.73 -26.17 -9.85
N ALA A 167 -16.74 -25.39 -9.49
CA ALA A 167 -16.57 -24.22 -8.62
C ALA A 167 -15.96 -24.59 -7.26
N VAL A 168 -16.41 -25.68 -6.63
CA VAL A 168 -15.84 -26.18 -5.37
C VAL A 168 -14.36 -26.53 -5.54
N SER A 169 -14.02 -27.27 -6.60
CA SER A 169 -12.66 -27.74 -6.82
C SER A 169 -11.67 -26.59 -7.12
N TYR A 170 -12.05 -25.65 -7.98
CA TYR A 170 -11.20 -24.51 -8.32
C TYR A 170 -11.00 -23.57 -7.12
N ASN A 171 -12.05 -23.32 -6.32
CA ASN A 171 -11.90 -22.54 -5.10
C ASN A 171 -11.02 -23.27 -4.06
N THR A 172 -11.09 -24.59 -3.98
CA THR A 172 -10.20 -25.40 -3.12
C THR A 172 -8.76 -25.27 -3.58
N MET A 173 -8.48 -25.44 -4.88
CA MET A 173 -7.14 -25.24 -5.43
C MET A 173 -6.60 -23.83 -5.15
N GLY A 174 -7.43 -22.80 -5.34
CA GLY A 174 -7.06 -21.42 -5.05
C GLY A 174 -6.66 -21.23 -3.60
N LYS A 175 -7.44 -21.75 -2.65
CA LYS A 175 -7.18 -21.63 -1.20
C LYS A 175 -5.96 -22.43 -0.75
N GLN A 176 -5.82 -23.67 -1.24
CA GLN A 176 -4.71 -24.55 -0.82
C GLN A 176 -3.35 -24.13 -1.35
N ASN A 177 -3.33 -23.29 -2.40
CA ASN A 177 -2.10 -22.89 -3.08
C ASN A 177 -1.85 -21.39 -3.03
N ASP A 178 -2.53 -20.61 -2.20
CA ASP A 178 -2.43 -19.15 -2.17
C ASP A 178 -2.47 -18.55 -3.58
N ALA A 179 -3.40 -19.08 -4.40
CA ALA A 179 -3.57 -18.71 -5.80
C ALA A 179 -4.88 -17.96 -6.04
N PHE A 180 -4.87 -17.07 -7.02
CA PHE A 180 -6.08 -16.42 -7.48
C PHE A 180 -6.95 -17.42 -8.24
N VAL A 181 -8.24 -17.12 -8.33
CA VAL A 181 -9.17 -17.83 -9.19
C VAL A 181 -9.75 -16.85 -10.21
N SER A 182 -9.62 -17.14 -11.50
CA SER A 182 -10.37 -16.46 -12.54
C SER A 182 -11.74 -17.16 -12.70
N PRO A 183 -12.84 -16.55 -12.22
CA PRO A 183 -14.11 -17.26 -12.01
C PRO A 183 -14.97 -17.34 -13.27
N VAL A 184 -14.39 -17.74 -14.39
CA VAL A 184 -15.09 -17.74 -15.67
C VAL A 184 -16.32 -18.63 -15.64
N GLY A 185 -16.27 -19.80 -14.99
CA GLY A 185 -17.44 -20.68 -14.82
C GLY A 185 -18.58 -19.97 -14.08
N ALA A 186 -18.29 -19.24 -13.01
CA ALA A 186 -19.31 -18.47 -12.29
C ALA A 186 -19.91 -17.35 -13.14
N VAL A 187 -19.10 -16.67 -13.97
CA VAL A 187 -19.58 -15.68 -14.94
C VAL A 187 -20.48 -16.33 -15.98
N TRP A 188 -20.08 -17.49 -16.50
CA TRP A 188 -20.90 -18.23 -17.46
C TRP A 188 -22.23 -18.66 -16.85
N ASN A 189 -22.24 -19.16 -15.63
CA ASN A 189 -23.46 -19.53 -14.90
C ASN A 189 -24.43 -18.34 -14.81
N TYR A 190 -23.90 -17.16 -14.46
CA TYR A 190 -24.70 -15.94 -14.40
C TYR A 190 -25.27 -15.57 -15.78
N ILE A 191 -24.44 -15.60 -16.83
CA ILE A 191 -24.87 -15.26 -18.20
C ILE A 191 -25.94 -16.26 -18.70
N ILE A 192 -25.73 -17.55 -18.50
CA ILE A 192 -26.68 -18.61 -18.93
C ILE A 192 -28.06 -18.39 -18.29
N LYS A 193 -28.09 -18.00 -17.00
CA LYS A 193 -29.34 -17.77 -16.26
C LYS A 193 -30.05 -16.47 -16.58
N ASN A 194 -29.27 -15.40 -16.82
CA ASN A 194 -29.84 -14.05 -16.96
C ASN A 194 -29.88 -13.53 -18.39
N TYR A 195 -29.10 -14.11 -19.31
CA TYR A 195 -29.02 -13.75 -20.72
C TYR A 195 -29.06 -14.97 -21.60
N PRO A 196 -30.15 -15.79 -21.60
CA PRO A 196 -30.24 -17.09 -22.26
C PRO A 196 -30.06 -17.05 -23.78
N THR A 197 -30.20 -15.88 -24.40
CA THR A 197 -29.95 -15.66 -25.84
C THR A 197 -28.45 -15.59 -26.19
N ILE A 198 -27.58 -15.39 -25.20
CA ILE A 198 -26.12 -15.38 -25.38
C ILE A 198 -25.61 -16.82 -25.31
N ASN A 199 -25.43 -17.47 -26.46
CA ASN A 199 -24.86 -18.81 -26.47
C ASN A 199 -23.34 -18.77 -26.29
N LEU A 200 -22.86 -19.28 -25.14
CA LEU A 200 -21.46 -19.32 -24.77
C LEU A 200 -20.71 -20.56 -25.32
N TYR A 201 -21.42 -21.56 -25.79
CA TYR A 201 -20.87 -22.84 -26.28
C TYR A 201 -20.68 -22.86 -27.79
N SER A 202 -19.68 -23.59 -28.25
CA SER A 202 -19.57 -24.03 -29.62
C SER A 202 -20.54 -25.20 -29.91
N SER A 203 -20.51 -25.71 -31.14
CA SER A 203 -21.43 -26.78 -31.59
C SER A 203 -21.31 -28.09 -30.82
N ASP A 204 -20.18 -28.36 -30.16
CA ASP A 204 -19.94 -29.55 -29.34
C ASP A 204 -20.50 -29.45 -27.92
N ASN A 205 -21.12 -28.32 -27.54
CA ASN A 205 -21.71 -28.05 -26.24
C ASN A 205 -20.71 -28.15 -25.05
N SER A 206 -19.42 -27.99 -25.33
CA SER A 206 -18.32 -28.11 -24.38
C SER A 206 -17.32 -26.96 -24.50
N HIS A 207 -16.72 -26.77 -25.70
CA HIS A 207 -15.78 -25.71 -25.97
C HIS A 207 -16.47 -24.35 -26.04
N PRO A 208 -15.72 -23.26 -25.79
CA PRO A 208 -16.28 -21.90 -25.83
C PRO A 208 -16.57 -21.46 -27.27
N SER A 209 -17.71 -20.84 -27.50
CA SER A 209 -17.93 -19.98 -28.65
C SER A 209 -17.06 -18.73 -28.55
N ILE A 210 -17.07 -17.87 -29.56
CA ILE A 210 -16.38 -16.59 -29.46
C ILE A 210 -16.96 -15.71 -28.32
N LYS A 211 -18.27 -15.78 -28.04
CA LYS A 211 -18.91 -15.10 -26.90
C LYS A 211 -18.44 -15.68 -25.57
N GLY A 212 -18.26 -16.99 -25.49
CA GLY A 212 -17.72 -17.66 -24.32
C GLY A 212 -16.26 -17.29 -24.05
N SER A 213 -15.43 -17.25 -25.09
CA SER A 213 -14.04 -16.78 -24.96
C SER A 213 -13.97 -15.31 -24.63
N TYR A 214 -14.87 -14.47 -25.13
CA TYR A 214 -14.96 -13.06 -24.78
C TYR A 214 -15.27 -12.87 -23.30
N ALA A 215 -16.21 -13.65 -22.75
CA ALA A 215 -16.50 -13.63 -21.31
C ALA A 215 -15.29 -14.05 -20.47
N ALA A 216 -14.55 -15.09 -20.92
CA ALA A 216 -13.32 -15.50 -20.25
C ALA A 216 -12.24 -14.41 -20.31
N ALA A 217 -12.03 -13.78 -21.46
CA ALA A 217 -11.04 -12.71 -21.63
C ALA A 217 -11.37 -11.47 -20.77
N CYS A 218 -12.65 -11.05 -20.71
CA CYS A 218 -13.08 -9.97 -19.81
C CYS A 218 -12.86 -10.33 -18.32
N THR A 219 -13.07 -11.61 -17.96
CA THR A 219 -12.85 -12.08 -16.59
C THR A 219 -11.35 -12.08 -16.25
N PHE A 220 -10.48 -12.54 -17.15
CA PHE A 220 -9.03 -12.44 -16.99
C PHE A 220 -8.58 -10.98 -16.89
N PHE A 221 -9.10 -10.09 -17.71
CA PHE A 221 -8.81 -8.66 -17.60
C PHE A 221 -9.07 -8.15 -16.18
N SER A 222 -10.24 -8.46 -15.62
CA SER A 222 -10.60 -8.02 -14.27
C SER A 222 -9.72 -8.61 -13.18
N VAL A 223 -9.30 -9.89 -13.30
CA VAL A 223 -8.43 -10.55 -12.31
C VAL A 223 -6.98 -10.04 -12.40
N ILE A 224 -6.44 -9.92 -13.61
CA ILE A 224 -5.03 -9.57 -13.87
C ILE A 224 -4.77 -8.09 -13.55
N PHE A 225 -5.64 -7.20 -14.02
CA PHE A 225 -5.45 -5.74 -13.87
C PHE A 225 -6.23 -5.16 -12.68
N ARG A 226 -7.09 -5.96 -12.03
CA ARG A 226 -7.99 -5.50 -10.96
C ARG A 226 -8.80 -4.29 -11.40
N ALA A 227 -9.24 -4.31 -12.66
CA ALA A 227 -9.89 -3.20 -13.33
C ALA A 227 -11.33 -3.55 -13.77
N ASP A 228 -12.18 -2.53 -13.83
CA ASP A 228 -13.56 -2.67 -14.25
C ASP A 228 -13.63 -3.09 -15.73
N PRO A 229 -14.25 -4.23 -16.07
CA PRO A 229 -14.33 -4.71 -17.45
C PRO A 229 -15.15 -3.82 -18.36
N THR A 230 -15.93 -2.88 -17.82
CA THR A 230 -16.67 -1.89 -18.63
C THR A 230 -15.75 -0.87 -19.31
N LEU A 231 -14.49 -0.76 -18.89
CA LEU A 231 -13.44 0.01 -19.57
C LEU A 231 -13.07 -0.55 -20.94
N ILE A 232 -13.34 -1.83 -21.18
CA ILE A 232 -13.06 -2.47 -22.46
C ILE A 232 -13.97 -1.88 -23.55
N THR A 233 -13.37 -1.33 -24.59
CA THR A 233 -14.10 -0.74 -25.73
C THR A 233 -14.15 -1.67 -26.94
N ASN A 234 -13.27 -2.67 -27.02
CA ASN A 234 -13.23 -3.66 -28.08
C ASN A 234 -14.29 -4.75 -27.86
N ASN A 235 -15.25 -4.84 -28.75
CA ASN A 235 -16.31 -5.86 -28.71
C ASN A 235 -15.90 -7.18 -29.43
N SER A 236 -14.67 -7.28 -29.94
CA SER A 236 -14.30 -8.37 -30.85
C SER A 236 -15.29 -8.45 -32.04
N THR A 237 -15.86 -9.61 -32.32
CA THR A 237 -16.88 -9.82 -33.36
C THR A 237 -18.32 -9.87 -32.83
N LEU A 238 -18.51 -9.51 -31.55
CA LEU A 238 -19.82 -9.54 -30.91
C LEU A 238 -20.64 -8.29 -31.25
N SER A 239 -21.97 -8.44 -31.18
CA SER A 239 -22.84 -7.26 -31.14
C SER A 239 -22.52 -6.38 -29.93
N ALA A 240 -22.73 -5.09 -30.04
CA ALA A 240 -22.52 -4.18 -28.91
C ALA A 240 -23.37 -4.58 -27.68
N ALA A 241 -24.61 -5.02 -27.92
CA ALA A 241 -25.51 -5.48 -26.86
C ALA A 241 -24.98 -6.69 -26.10
N ASP A 242 -24.52 -7.74 -26.82
CA ASP A 242 -23.95 -8.92 -26.20
C ASP A 242 -22.67 -8.60 -25.43
N ALA A 243 -21.77 -7.79 -26.02
CA ALA A 243 -20.51 -7.43 -25.40
C ALA A 243 -20.74 -6.61 -24.10
N ILE A 244 -21.68 -5.67 -24.11
CA ILE A 244 -22.05 -4.90 -22.91
C ILE A 244 -22.65 -5.82 -21.84
N ALA A 245 -23.57 -6.71 -22.21
CA ALA A 245 -24.19 -7.65 -21.27
C ALA A 245 -23.15 -8.55 -20.61
N ILE A 246 -22.18 -9.06 -21.40
CA ILE A 246 -21.08 -9.91 -20.89
C ILE A 246 -20.19 -9.10 -19.94
N ARG A 247 -19.75 -7.89 -20.30
CA ARG A 247 -18.92 -7.05 -19.43
C ARG A 247 -19.61 -6.73 -18.10
N ASN A 248 -20.92 -6.42 -18.14
CA ASN A 248 -21.70 -6.17 -16.93
C ASN A 248 -21.82 -7.42 -16.05
N ALA A 249 -21.97 -8.60 -16.64
CA ALA A 249 -21.96 -9.86 -15.92
C ALA A 249 -20.59 -10.12 -15.25
N VAL A 250 -19.49 -9.87 -15.98
CA VAL A 250 -18.13 -9.98 -15.43
C VAL A 250 -17.90 -8.98 -14.31
N LYS A 251 -18.36 -7.74 -14.48
CA LYS A 251 -18.29 -6.73 -13.42
C LYS A 251 -18.97 -7.24 -12.15
N LEU A 252 -20.21 -7.64 -12.23
CA LEU A 252 -21.01 -8.08 -11.08
C LEU A 252 -20.44 -9.32 -10.39
N VAL A 253 -20.05 -10.35 -11.16
CA VAL A 253 -19.66 -11.66 -10.62
C VAL A 253 -18.18 -11.71 -10.23
N CYS A 254 -17.31 -10.99 -10.95
CA CYS A 254 -15.86 -11.04 -10.74
C CYS A 254 -15.33 -9.76 -10.12
N TYR A 255 -15.47 -8.62 -10.81
CA TYR A 255 -14.81 -7.36 -10.41
C TYR A 255 -15.32 -6.82 -9.07
N ASP A 256 -16.62 -6.77 -8.87
CA ASP A 256 -17.22 -6.28 -7.62
C ASP A 256 -17.00 -7.24 -6.42
N SER A 257 -16.35 -8.39 -6.66
CA SER A 257 -16.12 -9.45 -5.67
C SER A 257 -14.72 -10.07 -5.76
N LEU A 258 -13.69 -9.31 -6.13
CA LEU A 258 -12.32 -9.80 -6.35
C LEU A 258 -11.77 -10.61 -5.17
N SER A 259 -12.01 -10.17 -3.94
CA SER A 259 -11.55 -10.87 -2.73
C SER A 259 -12.16 -12.26 -2.55
N LYS A 260 -13.39 -12.50 -3.03
CA LYS A 260 -14.03 -13.83 -3.07
C LYS A 260 -13.22 -14.83 -3.90
N TRP A 261 -12.50 -14.32 -4.88
CA TRP A 261 -11.67 -15.08 -5.83
C TRP A 261 -10.18 -15.04 -5.45
N ASN A 262 -9.89 -14.71 -4.20
CA ASN A 262 -8.56 -14.53 -3.61
C ASN A 262 -7.74 -13.38 -4.21
N VAL A 263 -8.28 -12.60 -5.12
CA VAL A 263 -7.56 -11.47 -5.73
C VAL A 263 -7.41 -10.36 -4.68
N GLY A 264 -6.17 -9.99 -4.38
CA GLY A 264 -5.82 -9.06 -3.32
C GLY A 264 -5.61 -9.72 -1.94
N ASN A 265 -6.07 -10.96 -1.73
CA ASN A 265 -5.97 -11.62 -0.42
C ASN A 265 -4.53 -11.96 0.00
N PHE A 266 -3.56 -11.89 -0.91
CA PHE A 266 -2.14 -12.18 -0.67
C PHE A 266 -1.27 -10.93 -0.74
N ASP A 267 -1.86 -9.76 -0.90
CA ASP A 267 -1.17 -8.48 -0.89
C ASP A 267 -0.62 -8.17 0.51
N PRO A 268 0.43 -7.38 0.63
CA PRO A 268 0.88 -6.89 1.93
C PRO A 268 -0.24 -6.08 2.60
N GLU A 269 -0.28 -6.17 3.92
CA GLU A 269 -1.23 -5.45 4.77
C GLU A 269 -0.41 -4.73 5.85
N ALA A 270 -0.38 -3.41 5.79
CA ALA A 270 0.38 -2.59 6.74
C ALA A 270 -0.35 -2.50 8.08
N GLY A 271 0.38 -2.69 9.17
CA GLY A 271 -0.14 -2.54 10.51
C GLY A 271 0.98 -2.21 11.49
N PHE A 272 0.73 -1.32 12.44
CA PHE A 272 1.64 -1.09 13.55
C PHE A 272 0.94 -0.56 14.80
N SER A 273 1.61 -0.77 15.93
CA SER A 273 1.33 -0.13 17.20
C SER A 273 2.57 0.66 17.66
N TYR A 274 2.43 1.48 18.69
CA TYR A 274 3.57 2.18 19.28
C TYR A 274 3.39 2.36 20.79
N ASN A 275 4.55 2.48 21.49
CA ASN A 275 4.62 2.90 22.88
C ASN A 275 5.45 4.18 22.94
N GLN A 276 4.96 5.18 23.69
CA GLN A 276 5.59 6.48 23.80
C GLN A 276 6.01 6.76 25.23
N SER A 277 7.25 7.24 25.40
CA SER A 277 7.79 7.78 26.66
C SER A 277 8.43 9.13 26.40
N GLY A 278 7.72 10.20 26.75
CA GLY A 278 8.13 11.57 26.42
C GLY A 278 8.23 11.79 24.91
N ALA A 279 9.41 12.16 24.45
CA ALA A 279 9.71 12.38 23.03
C ALA A 279 10.11 11.08 22.28
N THR A 280 10.40 10.01 23.00
CA THR A 280 10.84 8.74 22.40
C THR A 280 9.64 7.82 22.15
N VAL A 281 9.54 7.32 20.95
CA VAL A 281 8.50 6.40 20.49
C VAL A 281 9.14 5.11 19.99
N VAL A 282 8.69 3.98 20.53
CA VAL A 282 9.04 2.64 20.09
C VAL A 282 7.91 2.13 19.21
N PHE A 283 8.18 1.90 17.95
CA PHE A 283 7.21 1.37 16.98
C PHE A 283 7.33 -0.16 16.93
N SER A 284 6.19 -0.82 16.84
CA SER A 284 6.08 -2.27 16.71
C SER A 284 5.28 -2.60 15.46
N ASP A 285 5.92 -3.21 14.48
CA ASP A 285 5.30 -3.68 13.25
C ASP A 285 4.36 -4.86 13.53
N SER A 286 3.22 -4.85 12.90
CA SER A 286 2.25 -5.95 12.88
C SER A 286 1.74 -6.23 11.46
N SER A 287 2.49 -5.76 10.47
CA SER A 287 2.18 -5.97 9.05
C SER A 287 2.15 -7.45 8.70
N LYS A 288 1.33 -7.80 7.71
CA LYS A 288 1.22 -9.17 7.21
C LYS A 288 1.64 -9.24 5.75
N LYS A 289 2.19 -10.38 5.34
CA LYS A 289 2.53 -10.71 3.94
C LYS A 289 3.49 -9.70 3.28
N SER A 290 4.26 -8.97 4.07
CA SER A 290 5.27 -7.99 3.61
C SER A 290 6.67 -8.59 3.59
N SER A 291 7.54 -8.03 2.76
CA SER A 291 8.97 -8.36 2.68
C SER A 291 9.88 -7.17 3.00
N SER A 292 9.36 -5.96 2.94
CA SER A 292 10.08 -4.74 3.28
C SER A 292 9.21 -3.75 4.03
N HIS A 293 9.88 -2.85 4.77
CA HIS A 293 9.26 -1.84 5.61
C HIS A 293 9.96 -0.50 5.40
N THR A 294 9.18 0.56 5.26
CA THR A 294 9.69 1.93 5.19
C THR A 294 8.87 2.81 6.11
N TRP A 295 9.53 3.35 7.14
CA TRP A 295 8.95 4.27 8.08
C TRP A 295 9.26 5.72 7.71
N ASN A 296 8.27 6.60 7.84
CA ASN A 296 8.44 8.04 7.87
C ASN A 296 7.79 8.54 9.17
N PHE A 297 8.56 9.21 10.01
CA PHE A 297 8.08 9.64 11.33
C PHE A 297 7.34 10.99 11.31
N GLY A 298 7.30 11.66 10.15
CA GLY A 298 6.58 12.92 9.97
C GLY A 298 7.37 14.18 10.38
N ASP A 299 8.61 14.03 10.82
CA ASP A 299 9.53 15.10 11.17
C ASP A 299 10.72 15.23 10.20
N GLY A 300 10.65 14.51 9.05
CA GLY A 300 11.71 14.43 8.05
C GLY A 300 12.64 13.23 8.21
N ASN A 301 12.55 12.49 9.31
CA ASN A 301 13.32 11.29 9.56
C ASN A 301 12.58 10.04 9.08
N SER A 302 13.34 8.98 8.75
CA SER A 302 12.83 7.70 8.25
C SER A 302 13.64 6.52 8.79
N SER A 303 13.10 5.29 8.64
CA SER A 303 13.77 4.04 9.01
C SER A 303 13.31 2.90 8.11
N SER A 304 14.18 1.89 7.91
CA SER A 304 13.85 0.61 7.27
C SER A 304 13.84 -0.58 8.24
N LEU A 305 14.05 -0.33 9.53
CA LEU A 305 13.99 -1.37 10.55
C LEU A 305 12.55 -1.85 10.73
N VAL A 306 12.37 -3.13 11.07
CA VAL A 306 11.04 -3.71 11.34
C VAL A 306 10.39 -3.01 12.53
N ASN A 307 11.12 -2.85 13.64
CA ASN A 307 10.64 -2.23 14.87
C ASN A 307 11.59 -1.08 15.27
N PRO A 308 11.44 0.11 14.67
CA PRO A 308 12.33 1.24 14.98
C PRO A 308 11.96 1.91 16.30
N THR A 309 12.96 2.53 16.91
CA THR A 309 12.77 3.52 17.97
C THR A 309 13.15 4.87 17.40
N HIS A 310 12.29 5.88 17.58
CA HIS A 310 12.52 7.24 17.13
C HIS A 310 12.32 8.25 18.27
N THR A 311 13.21 9.26 18.33
CA THR A 311 13.10 10.35 19.31
C THR A 311 12.88 11.66 18.57
N TYR A 312 11.72 12.27 18.78
CA TYR A 312 11.39 13.58 18.23
C TYR A 312 12.16 14.68 18.94
N THR A 313 12.70 15.63 18.20
CA THR A 313 13.49 16.73 18.74
C THR A 313 12.68 17.98 19.05
N ALA A 314 11.40 18.02 18.67
CA ALA A 314 10.48 19.13 18.93
C ALA A 314 9.12 18.61 19.43
N SER A 315 8.42 19.43 20.20
CA SER A 315 7.01 19.20 20.54
C SER A 315 6.16 19.46 19.31
N GLY A 316 5.11 18.66 19.12
CA GLY A 316 4.21 18.82 17.99
C GLY A 316 3.36 17.58 17.74
N THR A 317 2.62 17.64 16.65
CA THR A 317 1.83 16.52 16.15
C THR A 317 2.45 16.05 14.83
N PHE A 318 2.88 14.80 14.80
CA PHE A 318 3.56 14.18 13.68
C PHE A 318 2.69 13.05 13.10
N THR A 319 2.73 12.87 11.80
CA THR A 319 2.08 11.73 11.15
C THR A 319 3.12 10.66 10.86
N ALA A 320 3.16 9.63 11.68
CA ALA A 320 3.99 8.47 11.44
C ALA A 320 3.33 7.58 10.37
N ILE A 321 4.09 7.21 9.36
CA ILE A 321 3.65 6.42 8.21
C ILE A 321 4.50 5.16 8.14
N LEU A 322 3.86 4.00 8.03
CA LEU A 322 4.51 2.76 7.63
C LEU A 322 4.03 2.37 6.23
N ILE A 323 4.97 2.16 5.34
CA ILE A 323 4.77 1.57 4.01
C ILE A 323 5.38 0.17 4.06
N THR A 324 4.59 -0.84 3.72
CA THR A 324 5.06 -2.22 3.54
C THR A 324 4.95 -2.62 2.09
N GLU A 325 5.86 -3.46 1.63
CA GLU A 325 5.90 -3.87 0.23
C GLU A 325 6.21 -5.36 0.11
N LYS A 326 5.65 -5.99 -0.92
CA LYS A 326 6.04 -7.31 -1.43
C LYS A 326 5.76 -7.37 -2.93
N CYS A 327 6.76 -7.79 -3.71
CA CYS A 327 6.60 -8.02 -5.14
C CYS A 327 6.05 -6.80 -5.92
N GLY A 328 6.46 -5.59 -5.56
CA GLY A 328 6.01 -4.35 -6.19
C GLY A 328 4.60 -3.90 -5.81
N ILE A 329 3.94 -4.60 -4.87
CA ILE A 329 2.66 -4.19 -4.29
C ILE A 329 2.94 -3.62 -2.91
N SER A 330 2.41 -2.43 -2.63
CA SER A 330 2.58 -1.75 -1.33
C SER A 330 1.25 -1.46 -0.65
N ASP A 331 1.28 -1.46 0.67
CA ASP A 331 0.20 -0.93 1.52
C ASP A 331 0.76 0.07 2.52
N THR A 332 -0.09 0.98 2.99
CA THR A 332 0.31 2.12 3.81
C THR A 332 -0.66 2.36 4.94
N ILE A 333 -0.14 2.45 6.16
CA ILE A 333 -0.89 2.86 7.34
C ILE A 333 -0.29 4.12 7.96
N LYS A 334 -1.14 4.97 8.56
CA LYS A 334 -0.75 6.24 9.19
C LYS A 334 -1.34 6.32 10.59
N ASN A 335 -0.51 6.78 11.54
CA ASN A 335 -0.96 7.09 12.89
C ASN A 335 -0.45 8.49 13.30
N ILE A 336 -1.24 9.20 14.08
CA ILE A 336 -0.88 10.51 14.61
C ILE A 336 -0.16 10.31 15.94
N ILE A 337 1.04 10.87 16.06
CA ILE A 337 1.88 10.89 17.25
C ILE A 337 1.89 12.31 17.81
N THR A 338 1.44 12.52 19.04
CA THR A 338 1.52 13.83 19.70
C THR A 338 2.64 13.80 20.72
N VAL A 339 3.64 14.63 20.50
CA VAL A 339 4.81 14.80 21.38
C VAL A 339 4.64 16.10 22.16
N ALA A 340 4.48 15.99 23.46
CA ALA A 340 4.39 17.14 24.37
C ALA A 340 5.69 17.23 25.20
N GLY A 341 6.09 18.43 25.55
CA GLY A 341 7.16 18.65 26.53
C GLY A 341 8.59 18.41 26.02
N VAL A 342 8.83 18.42 24.70
CA VAL A 342 10.19 18.55 24.16
C VAL A 342 10.57 20.03 24.21
N GLY A 343 10.54 20.60 25.39
CA GLY A 343 11.20 21.85 25.72
C GLY A 343 12.44 21.50 26.50
N VAL A 344 13.51 22.19 26.31
CA VAL A 344 14.55 22.29 27.35
C VAL A 344 13.77 22.69 28.60
N ASN A 345 13.69 21.80 29.61
CA ASN A 345 13.43 22.27 30.96
C ASN A 345 14.63 23.16 31.26
N GLU A 346 14.53 24.44 30.92
CA GLU A 346 15.28 25.40 31.68
C GLU A 346 14.78 25.22 33.11
N LYS A 347 15.49 24.38 33.87
CA LYS A 347 15.47 24.43 35.31
C LYS A 347 15.70 25.91 35.54
N GLN A 348 14.64 26.67 35.92
CA GLN A 348 14.80 28.05 36.34
C GLN A 348 15.86 27.99 37.43
N ASN A 349 17.10 28.26 37.03
CA ASN A 349 18.23 28.25 37.92
C ASN A 349 18.07 29.55 38.72
N THR A 350 17.34 29.49 39.83
CA THR A 350 17.06 30.61 40.74
C THR A 350 18.30 31.00 41.55
N LEU A 351 19.50 30.88 40.91
CA LEU A 351 20.76 31.23 41.54
C LEU A 351 20.72 32.64 42.09
N PHE A 352 20.13 33.56 41.36
CA PHE A 352 19.92 34.95 41.79
C PHE A 352 18.79 35.61 40.99
N SER A 353 18.24 36.67 41.53
CA SER A 353 17.38 37.65 40.86
C SER A 353 18.03 39.02 40.85
N ILE A 354 17.70 39.88 39.88
CA ILE A 354 18.21 41.24 39.74
C ILE A 354 17.05 42.20 39.51
N TYR A 355 17.01 43.27 40.34
CA TYR A 355 15.98 44.28 40.18
C TYR A 355 16.51 45.67 40.69
N PRO A 356 15.92 46.80 40.22
CA PRO A 356 15.03 46.86 39.08
C PRO A 356 15.80 46.56 37.78
N ASN A 357 15.13 45.91 36.84
CA ASN A 357 15.65 45.68 35.50
C ASN A 357 14.51 45.89 34.49
N PRO A 358 14.50 46.96 33.75
CA PRO A 358 15.56 47.99 33.59
C PRO A 358 15.72 48.93 34.80
N SER A 359 16.88 49.63 34.87
CA SER A 359 17.22 50.65 35.87
C SER A 359 17.41 52.02 35.24
N GLU A 360 16.77 53.05 35.79
CA GLU A 360 16.91 54.44 35.32
C GLU A 360 18.21 55.11 35.77
N ASN A 361 18.73 54.68 36.92
CA ASN A 361 19.90 55.31 37.57
C ASN A 361 21.14 54.39 37.56
N GLY A 362 21.09 53.24 36.92
CA GLY A 362 22.20 52.32 36.86
C GLY A 362 22.46 51.50 38.13
N LEU A 363 21.54 51.56 39.11
CA LEU A 363 21.63 50.77 40.35
C LEU A 363 20.77 49.54 40.26
N PHE A 364 21.37 48.40 40.54
CA PHE A 364 20.70 47.10 40.55
C PHE A 364 20.92 46.44 41.90
N THR A 365 19.90 45.75 42.40
CA THR A 365 20.01 44.86 43.54
C THR A 365 20.04 43.41 43.01
N LEU A 366 21.10 42.70 43.35
CA LEU A 366 21.17 41.27 43.16
C LEU A 366 20.79 40.57 44.47
N GLU A 367 19.86 39.66 44.40
CA GLU A 367 19.42 38.85 45.55
C GLU A 367 19.63 37.34 45.21
N SER A 368 20.25 36.62 46.12
CA SER A 368 20.51 35.19 46.00
C SER A 368 20.43 34.50 47.36
N ASN A 369 19.88 33.30 47.37
CA ASN A 369 19.78 32.47 48.57
C ASN A 369 20.98 31.51 48.76
N THR A 370 22.06 31.68 47.97
CA THR A 370 23.25 30.85 48.12
C THR A 370 24.05 31.30 49.37
N ASN A 371 24.55 30.29 50.10
CA ASN A 371 25.47 30.55 51.25
C ASN A 371 26.93 30.41 50.83
N SER A 372 27.22 30.13 49.56
CA SER A 372 28.60 30.00 49.07
C SER A 372 29.16 31.36 48.64
N LYS A 373 30.45 31.59 48.95
CA LYS A 373 31.17 32.77 48.44
C LYS A 373 31.30 32.71 46.93
N SER A 374 30.97 33.77 46.23
CA SER A 374 31.06 33.87 44.78
C SER A 374 31.55 35.23 44.33
N ILE A 375 31.78 35.39 43.04
CA ILE A 375 32.15 36.63 42.38
C ILE A 375 31.10 36.96 41.35
N ILE A 376 30.52 38.16 41.48
CA ILE A 376 29.65 38.73 40.47
C ILE A 376 30.54 39.45 39.46
N LYS A 377 30.42 39.15 38.20
CA LYS A 377 31.15 39.80 37.10
C LYS A 377 30.16 40.53 36.20
N VAL A 378 30.50 41.74 35.80
CA VAL A 378 29.69 42.57 34.90
C VAL A 378 30.44 42.79 33.60
N TYR A 379 29.77 42.49 32.48
CA TYR A 379 30.34 42.61 31.14
C TYR A 379 29.56 43.60 30.28
N SER A 380 30.28 44.27 29.38
CA SER A 380 29.68 45.03 28.29
C SER A 380 29.08 44.07 27.21
N THR A 381 28.35 44.65 26.26
CA THR A 381 27.85 43.93 25.07
C THR A 381 28.94 43.31 24.19
N THR A 382 30.19 43.82 24.29
CA THR A 382 31.36 43.28 23.57
C THR A 382 32.08 42.18 24.35
N GLY A 383 31.55 41.76 25.50
CA GLY A 383 32.19 40.76 26.36
C GLY A 383 33.33 41.26 27.23
N LYS A 384 33.61 42.60 27.26
CA LYS A 384 34.64 43.16 28.10
C LYS A 384 34.17 43.17 29.55
N LEU A 385 34.95 42.62 30.48
CA LEU A 385 34.75 42.71 31.93
C LEU A 385 34.89 44.16 32.36
N ILE A 386 33.87 44.75 33.01
CA ILE A 386 33.84 46.14 33.45
C ILE A 386 33.79 46.27 34.96
N LYS A 387 33.29 45.27 35.68
CA LYS A 387 33.25 45.29 37.16
C LYS A 387 33.27 43.86 37.71
N SER A 388 33.88 43.71 38.89
CA SER A 388 33.88 42.45 39.65
C SER A 388 33.58 42.75 41.10
N ILE A 389 32.63 42.02 41.71
CA ILE A 389 32.13 42.27 43.07
C ILE A 389 32.09 40.93 43.80
N GLY A 390 32.69 40.90 44.98
CA GLY A 390 32.56 39.74 45.88
C GLY A 390 31.14 39.64 46.45
N PHE A 391 30.62 38.44 46.50
CA PHE A 391 29.28 38.14 47.05
C PHE A 391 29.38 36.97 48.02
N SER A 392 28.70 37.03 49.14
CA SER A 392 28.71 35.95 50.15
C SER A 392 27.33 35.33 50.41
N ASN A 393 26.30 36.10 50.54
CA ASN A 393 24.91 35.69 50.66
C ASN A 393 23.95 36.89 50.70
N GLY A 394 22.62 36.65 50.53
CA GLY A 394 21.58 37.65 50.68
C GLY A 394 21.49 38.61 49.51
N ARG A 395 21.67 39.91 49.79
CA ARG A 395 21.52 40.99 48.81
C ARG A 395 22.79 41.79 48.66
N THR A 396 23.13 42.20 47.46
CA THR A 396 24.19 43.15 47.18
C THR A 396 23.76 44.16 46.13
N GLN A 397 24.28 45.37 46.23
CA GLN A 397 24.04 46.44 45.27
C GLN A 397 25.12 46.43 44.17
N ILE A 398 24.71 46.45 42.95
CA ILE A 398 25.58 46.59 41.79
C ILE A 398 25.38 48.00 41.24
N ASP A 399 26.36 48.83 41.46
CA ASP A 399 26.33 50.22 41.00
C ASP A 399 27.04 50.32 39.64
N LEU A 400 26.29 50.65 38.63
CA LEU A 400 26.71 50.94 37.26
C LEU A 400 26.34 52.37 36.84
N SER A 401 26.05 53.29 37.79
CA SER A 401 25.60 54.63 37.50
C SER A 401 26.66 55.49 36.75
N SER A 402 27.95 55.15 36.87
CA SER A 402 29.04 55.77 36.14
C SER A 402 29.25 55.24 34.70
N PHE A 403 28.48 54.29 34.28
CA PHE A 403 28.58 53.68 32.95
C PHE A 403 27.47 54.23 32.02
N ASN A 404 27.71 54.14 30.71
CA ASN A 404 26.76 54.68 29.73
C ASN A 404 25.44 53.88 29.74
N LYS A 405 24.36 54.55 29.36
CA LYS A 405 23.08 53.92 29.12
C LYS A 405 23.23 52.78 28.06
N GLY A 406 22.59 51.64 28.29
CA GLY A 406 22.73 50.50 27.40
C GLY A 406 22.53 49.14 28.08
N ILE A 407 22.96 48.11 27.41
CA ILE A 407 22.82 46.71 27.82
C ILE A 407 24.14 46.23 28.45
N TYR A 408 24.01 45.53 29.57
CA TYR A 408 25.09 44.85 30.27
C TYR A 408 24.70 43.46 30.65
N TYR A 409 25.67 42.58 30.93
CA TYR A 409 25.45 41.21 31.35
C TYR A 409 26.08 41.02 32.74
N ILE A 410 25.30 40.51 33.69
CA ILE A 410 25.76 40.20 35.04
C ILE A 410 25.83 38.69 35.17
N GLU A 411 27.01 38.19 35.48
CA GLU A 411 27.34 36.77 35.67
C GLU A 411 27.63 36.48 37.13
N MET A 412 27.10 35.37 37.64
CA MET A 412 27.49 34.78 38.92
C MET A 412 27.67 33.28 38.76
N GLU A 413 28.74 32.76 39.34
CA GLU A 413 29.02 31.31 39.37
C GLU A 413 29.14 30.87 40.84
N VAL A 414 28.40 29.82 41.22
CA VAL A 414 28.36 29.24 42.55
C VAL A 414 28.32 27.72 42.41
N ASP A 415 29.25 27.01 43.06
CA ASP A 415 29.29 25.56 43.13
C ASP A 415 29.22 24.90 41.73
N GLY A 416 29.88 25.48 40.73
CA GLY A 416 29.89 25.01 39.36
C GLY A 416 28.63 25.37 38.53
N LEU A 417 27.64 26.00 39.14
CA LEU A 417 26.45 26.52 38.44
C LEU A 417 26.69 27.99 38.05
N ARG A 418 26.51 28.30 36.80
CA ARG A 418 26.69 29.61 36.20
C ARG A 418 25.37 30.16 35.68
N LYS A 419 25.07 31.42 36.05
CA LYS A 419 23.94 32.17 35.52
C LYS A 419 24.39 33.53 35.02
N ILE A 420 23.86 33.94 33.86
CA ILE A 420 24.07 35.25 33.27
C ILE A 420 22.71 35.91 33.08
N GLU A 421 22.55 37.14 33.55
CA GLU A 421 21.36 37.95 33.35
C GLU A 421 21.69 39.23 32.57
N LYS A 422 20.81 39.56 31.62
CA LYS A 422 20.87 40.82 30.88
C LYS A 422 20.24 41.93 31.73
N VAL A 423 20.94 43.03 31.92
CA VAL A 423 20.42 44.25 32.58
C VAL A 423 20.47 45.44 31.64
N ILE A 424 19.55 46.37 31.82
CA ILE A 424 19.40 47.55 30.97
C ILE A 424 19.43 48.83 31.83
N ILE A 425 20.25 49.77 31.43
CA ILE A 425 20.29 51.15 31.98
C ILE A 425 19.65 52.08 30.97
N TYR A 426 18.65 52.83 31.40
CA TYR A 426 18.01 53.85 30.58
C TYR A 426 18.68 55.18 30.67
#